data_e77937384a64ba8fc871b7d793711049
#
_entry.id   e77937384a64ba8fc871b7d793711049
#
_cell.length_a   1.000
_cell.length_b   1.000
_cell.length_c   1.000
_cell.angle_alpha   90.00
_cell.angle_beta   90.00
_cell.angle_gamma   90.00
#
_symmetry.space_group_name_H-M   'P 1'
#
loop_
_entity.id
_entity.type
_entity.pdbx_description
1 polymer ?
#
loop_
_entity_poly.entity_id
_entity_poly.type
_entity_poly.pdbx_seq_one_letter_code
_entity_poly.pdbx_strand_id
1 'polypeptide(L)'
;MNARLRHAGLALFVAVVLAHVCVSAQVPYTRIVHADAEPQNWLTYSGGYRSHRHSPLTAINRQNVAQLKMKWVYQIGRAGLIESSPIVVDGVIYVTEPPSTVTALDGRTGRQLWTWSPTLPADVRTPGSAGAVNRGVAVLGDSVFVGTVHGHLIALDAGSGAVRWDAIVGDNQLSYFLTLAPLAIDGRVIVGVSGAEAGIRGYIDAYDARTGARLWRTHTVPAPGEPGSDTWKGDAWKTGGGSTWVTGSFDPEMNLVYWGTGNPAPDYNGDVRPGDNLYTASLLALDAATGKIRWHFQFTPHDTHDWDSAHVPVLIDAPISGRPRKLVVVANRNGFYYVLDRTNGEFLVGTPYAKQTWADGLDAKGRPIVKPKTEPSVEGTLVFPGLVGGSNWYSPTFSPQTNLFYQSVKELGSVYFKGDAKYEAGRGFGGGGTRLLTDDSFGAIRALEATTGKLRWEYTVPTPTWSSLLSTAGGLVFGGDAEGNFVALDAESGKRLWDVQLGGPVRGGQPISFAIDGKQYVSVAAGSGFFVFGLP
;
A
#
# COMPACT_ATOMS: atom_id res chain seq x y z
N MET A 1 -38.25 7.05 -84.96
CA MET A 1 -36.79 7.11 -84.63
C MET A 1 -36.66 7.67 -83.24
N ASN A 2 -36.63 6.82 -82.25
CA ASN A 2 -36.69 7.24 -80.83
C ASN A 2 -35.37 6.84 -80.14
N ALA A 3 -34.58 7.83 -79.69
CA ALA A 3 -33.39 7.63 -78.86
C ALA A 3 -33.81 7.68 -77.36
N ARG A 4 -33.58 6.59 -76.67
CA ARG A 4 -33.79 6.52 -75.21
C ARG A 4 -32.47 6.90 -74.49
N LEU A 5 -32.50 8.00 -73.77
CA LEU A 5 -31.44 8.35 -72.80
C LEU A 5 -31.57 7.47 -71.54
N ARG A 6 -30.49 6.76 -71.18
CA ARG A 6 -30.32 6.09 -69.88
C ARG A 6 -29.56 6.98 -68.91
N HIS A 7 -30.20 7.38 -67.82
CA HIS A 7 -29.55 8.04 -66.71
C HIS A 7 -28.94 6.99 -65.81
N ALA A 8 -27.61 6.99 -65.69
CA ALA A 8 -26.89 6.22 -64.71
C ALA A 8 -26.72 7.11 -63.46
N GLY A 9 -27.43 6.79 -62.39
CA GLY A 9 -27.23 7.43 -61.04
C GLY A 9 -26.00 6.85 -60.38
N LEU A 10 -25.00 7.70 -60.11
CA LEU A 10 -23.82 7.39 -59.36
C LEU A 10 -24.13 7.60 -57.87
N ALA A 11 -24.33 6.55 -57.09
CA ALA A 11 -24.49 6.61 -55.65
C ALA A 11 -23.10 6.72 -55.00
N LEU A 12 -22.78 7.89 -54.45
CA LEU A 12 -21.56 8.12 -53.69
C LEU A 12 -21.76 7.60 -52.25
N PHE A 13 -21.16 6.47 -51.89
CA PHE A 13 -21.10 5.99 -50.51
C PHE A 13 -19.97 6.73 -49.79
N VAL A 14 -20.30 7.70 -48.94
CA VAL A 14 -19.35 8.31 -47.99
C VAL A 14 -19.25 7.41 -46.78
N ALA A 15 -18.18 6.60 -46.69
CA ALA A 15 -17.84 5.86 -45.50
C ALA A 15 -17.21 6.84 -44.48
N VAL A 16 -17.97 7.25 -43.48
CA VAL A 16 -17.44 7.98 -42.34
C VAL A 16 -16.68 6.99 -41.45
N VAL A 17 -15.37 6.94 -41.62
CA VAL A 17 -14.48 6.24 -40.71
C VAL A 17 -14.40 7.08 -39.42
N LEU A 18 -15.16 6.73 -38.39
CA LEU A 18 -14.97 7.22 -37.03
C LEU A 18 -13.64 6.69 -36.53
N ALA A 19 -12.56 7.44 -36.74
CA ALA A 19 -11.31 7.23 -36.07
C ALA A 19 -11.57 7.48 -34.56
N HIS A 20 -11.66 6.42 -33.76
CA HIS A 20 -11.56 6.52 -32.33
C HIS A 20 -10.13 6.96 -32.03
N VAL A 21 -9.92 8.26 -31.89
CA VAL A 21 -8.70 8.78 -31.30
C VAL A 21 -8.74 8.34 -29.83
N CYS A 22 -8.07 7.24 -29.51
CA CYS A 22 -7.71 6.93 -28.13
C CYS A 22 -6.79 8.08 -27.69
N VAL A 23 -7.35 9.10 -27.06
CA VAL A 23 -6.57 10.09 -26.33
C VAL A 23 -5.98 9.32 -25.17
N SER A 24 -4.74 8.85 -25.31
CA SER A 24 -3.96 8.36 -24.19
C SER A 24 -3.84 9.51 -23.19
N ALA A 25 -4.44 9.36 -22.03
CA ALA A 25 -4.39 10.36 -20.98
C ALA A 25 -2.93 10.50 -20.54
N GLN A 26 -2.27 11.59 -20.95
CA GLN A 26 -0.93 11.90 -20.46
C GLN A 26 -1.02 12.39 -19.02
N VAL A 27 -0.27 11.75 -18.13
CA VAL A 27 -0.15 12.13 -16.71
C VAL A 27 1.24 12.70 -16.44
N PRO A 28 1.53 13.96 -16.84
CA PRO A 28 2.82 14.58 -16.51
C PRO A 28 2.98 14.67 -14.98
N TYR A 29 4.23 14.71 -14.52
CA TYR A 29 4.55 14.79 -13.10
C TYR A 29 3.82 15.91 -12.37
N THR A 30 3.63 17.06 -13.03
CA THR A 30 2.92 18.21 -12.46
C THR A 30 1.46 17.92 -12.10
N ARG A 31 0.75 17.04 -12.85
CA ARG A 31 -0.61 16.61 -12.46
C ARG A 31 -0.58 15.81 -11.16
N ILE A 32 0.41 14.92 -11.00
CA ILE A 32 0.51 14.08 -9.79
C ILE A 32 0.87 14.93 -8.56
N VAL A 33 1.76 15.93 -8.71
CA VAL A 33 2.09 16.88 -7.63
C VAL A 33 0.85 17.65 -7.17
N HIS A 34 -0.02 18.01 -8.11
CA HIS A 34 -1.25 18.77 -7.86
C HIS A 34 -2.52 17.90 -7.92
N ALA A 35 -2.42 16.62 -7.52
CA ALA A 35 -3.56 15.69 -7.56
C ALA A 35 -4.80 16.22 -6.84
N ASP A 36 -4.65 17.01 -5.78
CA ASP A 36 -5.76 17.64 -5.04
C ASP A 36 -6.55 18.63 -5.89
N ALA A 37 -5.97 19.18 -6.96
CA ALA A 37 -6.68 20.06 -7.92
C ALA A 37 -7.51 19.27 -8.95
N GLU A 38 -7.36 17.96 -9.00
CA GLU A 38 -8.08 17.05 -9.90
C GLU A 38 -8.86 15.98 -9.12
N PRO A 39 -9.81 16.36 -8.25
CA PRO A 39 -10.49 15.43 -7.34
C PRO A 39 -11.32 14.34 -8.03
N GLN A 40 -11.60 14.51 -9.33
CA GLN A 40 -12.25 13.50 -10.18
C GLN A 40 -11.34 12.33 -10.51
N ASN A 41 -10.02 12.47 -10.36
CA ASN A 41 -9.01 11.45 -10.61
C ASN A 41 -8.50 10.83 -9.30
N TRP A 42 -7.76 9.71 -9.41
CA TRP A 42 -7.02 9.08 -8.32
C TRP A 42 -5.65 8.68 -8.85
N LEU A 43 -4.68 9.61 -8.79
CA LEU A 43 -3.47 9.56 -9.61
C LEU A 43 -2.30 8.76 -9.00
N THR A 44 -2.37 8.41 -7.70
CA THR A 44 -1.35 7.60 -7.02
C THR A 44 -1.98 6.49 -6.20
N TYR A 45 -1.15 5.59 -5.67
CA TYR A 45 -1.58 4.52 -4.75
C TYR A 45 -2.51 5.02 -3.62
N SER A 46 -2.28 6.22 -3.10
CA SER A 46 -3.08 6.81 -2.01
C SER A 46 -3.81 8.10 -2.40
N GLY A 47 -4.02 8.34 -3.70
CA GLY A 47 -4.68 9.53 -4.25
C GLY A 47 -3.72 10.68 -4.53
N GLY A 48 -2.76 10.93 -3.64
CA GLY A 48 -1.71 11.94 -3.76
C GLY A 48 -0.45 11.53 -3.02
N TYR A 49 0.64 12.27 -3.20
CA TYR A 49 1.95 11.93 -2.64
C TYR A 49 2.01 11.96 -1.11
N ARG A 50 1.15 12.72 -0.44
CA ARG A 50 1.07 12.79 1.04
C ARG A 50 0.40 11.58 1.68
N SER A 51 -0.16 10.69 0.88
CA SER A 51 -0.81 9.44 1.29
C SER A 51 -2.00 9.61 2.24
N HIS A 52 -2.76 10.69 2.10
CA HIS A 52 -3.94 10.95 2.94
C HIS A 52 -5.07 9.95 2.68
N ARG A 53 -5.19 9.37 1.49
CA ARG A 53 -6.37 8.61 1.02
C ARG A 53 -7.67 9.33 1.32
N HIS A 54 -7.67 10.63 1.10
CA HIS A 54 -8.78 11.53 1.30
C HIS A 54 -9.27 12.07 -0.04
N SER A 55 -10.58 11.99 -0.28
CA SER A 55 -11.19 12.57 -1.48
C SER A 55 -11.83 13.92 -1.14
N PRO A 56 -11.48 15.00 -1.85
CA PRO A 56 -12.15 16.30 -1.66
C PRO A 56 -13.55 16.38 -2.26
N LEU A 57 -14.05 15.32 -2.91
CA LEU A 57 -15.40 15.26 -3.47
C LEU A 57 -16.47 15.23 -2.36
N THR A 58 -17.59 15.95 -2.56
CA THR A 58 -18.66 16.16 -1.57
C THR A 58 -20.05 15.74 -2.04
N ALA A 59 -20.21 15.33 -3.31
CA ALA A 59 -21.54 14.97 -3.84
C ALA A 59 -22.14 13.76 -3.10
N ILE A 60 -21.29 12.79 -2.69
CA ILE A 60 -21.68 11.73 -1.75
C ILE A 60 -21.29 12.19 -0.34
N ASN A 61 -22.29 12.30 0.55
CA ASN A 61 -22.13 12.92 1.87
C ASN A 61 -23.05 12.27 2.91
N ARG A 62 -22.98 12.74 4.17
CA ARG A 62 -23.75 12.23 5.31
C ARG A 62 -25.26 12.17 5.06
N GLN A 63 -25.84 13.09 4.28
CA GLN A 63 -27.29 13.21 4.06
C GLN A 63 -27.80 12.22 3.00
N ASN A 64 -26.95 11.81 2.05
CA ASN A 64 -27.39 11.01 0.91
C ASN A 64 -26.70 9.65 0.76
N VAL A 65 -25.67 9.34 1.58
CA VAL A 65 -24.93 8.09 1.49
C VAL A 65 -25.81 6.84 1.61
N ALA A 66 -26.90 6.91 2.35
CA ALA A 66 -27.90 5.83 2.47
C ALA A 66 -28.56 5.46 1.13
N GLN A 67 -28.45 6.32 0.11
CA GLN A 67 -29.00 6.09 -1.22
C GLN A 67 -28.00 5.45 -2.19
N LEU A 68 -26.75 5.18 -1.75
CA LEU A 68 -25.74 4.55 -2.60
C LEU A 68 -26.24 3.21 -3.14
N LYS A 69 -26.03 3.02 -4.44
CA LYS A 69 -26.33 1.77 -5.14
C LYS A 69 -25.14 1.34 -5.97
N MET A 70 -24.97 0.03 -6.07
CA MET A 70 -24.00 -0.54 -7.00
C MET A 70 -24.36 -0.13 -8.42
N LYS A 71 -23.39 0.39 -9.17
CA LYS A 71 -23.52 0.79 -10.56
C LYS A 71 -23.08 -0.35 -11.49
N TRP A 72 -21.95 -0.95 -11.16
CA TRP A 72 -21.41 -2.11 -11.87
C TRP A 72 -20.40 -2.85 -11.00
N VAL A 73 -20.10 -4.07 -11.39
CA VAL A 73 -19.03 -4.91 -10.82
C VAL A 73 -18.17 -5.47 -11.93
N TYR A 74 -16.87 -5.48 -11.73
CA TYR A 74 -15.92 -6.23 -12.55
C TYR A 74 -15.46 -7.44 -11.77
N GLN A 75 -15.67 -8.63 -12.34
CA GLN A 75 -15.30 -9.92 -11.74
C GLN A 75 -14.07 -10.47 -12.47
N ILE A 76 -12.97 -10.72 -11.71
CA ILE A 76 -11.80 -11.39 -12.30
C ILE A 76 -12.09 -12.85 -12.59
N GLY A 77 -11.58 -13.33 -13.73
CA GLY A 77 -11.79 -14.70 -14.21
C GLY A 77 -10.85 -15.75 -13.60
N ARG A 78 -10.11 -15.40 -12.54
CA ARG A 78 -9.10 -16.28 -11.92
C ARG A 78 -9.24 -16.28 -10.40
N ALA A 79 -8.72 -17.35 -9.76
CA ALA A 79 -8.74 -17.45 -8.30
C ALA A 79 -7.80 -16.41 -7.66
N GLY A 80 -8.24 -15.82 -6.54
CA GLY A 80 -7.45 -14.89 -5.74
C GLY A 80 -8.25 -13.67 -5.28
N LEU A 81 -7.61 -12.87 -4.44
CA LEU A 81 -8.17 -11.63 -3.90
C LEU A 81 -7.59 -10.43 -4.65
N ILE A 82 -8.42 -9.43 -4.92
CA ILE A 82 -7.95 -8.16 -5.45
C ILE A 82 -7.47 -7.30 -4.28
N GLU A 83 -6.14 -7.12 -4.14
CA GLU A 83 -5.52 -6.21 -3.14
C GLU A 83 -5.13 -4.85 -3.74
N SER A 84 -5.51 -4.59 -4.99
CA SER A 84 -5.14 -3.41 -5.74
C SER A 84 -5.70 -2.13 -5.15
N SER A 85 -4.87 -1.08 -5.08
CA SER A 85 -5.35 0.31 -5.06
C SER A 85 -5.53 0.74 -6.51
N PRO A 86 -6.77 0.96 -6.97
CA PRO A 86 -6.99 1.38 -8.35
C PRO A 86 -6.40 2.77 -8.59
N ILE A 87 -5.94 3.02 -9.81
CA ILE A 87 -5.62 4.35 -10.33
C ILE A 87 -6.73 4.78 -11.27
N VAL A 88 -7.19 6.02 -11.17
CA VAL A 88 -8.20 6.58 -12.08
C VAL A 88 -7.62 7.80 -12.78
N VAL A 89 -7.60 7.75 -14.10
CA VAL A 89 -7.13 8.84 -14.97
C VAL A 89 -8.18 9.09 -16.05
N ASP A 90 -8.81 10.26 -16.01
CA ASP A 90 -9.73 10.75 -17.04
C ASP A 90 -10.80 9.71 -17.47
N GLY A 91 -11.34 8.98 -16.46
CA GLY A 91 -12.38 7.98 -16.65
C GLY A 91 -11.88 6.56 -16.95
N VAL A 92 -10.59 6.33 -17.10
CA VAL A 92 -9.98 4.98 -17.19
C VAL A 92 -9.53 4.54 -15.80
N ILE A 93 -9.90 3.31 -15.41
CA ILE A 93 -9.52 2.71 -14.15
C ILE A 93 -8.51 1.60 -14.42
N TYR A 94 -7.33 1.70 -13.81
CA TYR A 94 -6.31 0.65 -13.84
C TYR A 94 -6.35 -0.12 -12.53
N VAL A 95 -6.55 -1.45 -12.63
CA VAL A 95 -6.54 -2.38 -11.49
C VAL A 95 -5.52 -3.49 -11.73
N THR A 96 -5.00 -4.05 -10.66
CA THR A 96 -4.18 -5.26 -10.74
C THR A 96 -4.93 -6.46 -10.21
N GLU A 97 -4.70 -7.60 -10.85
CA GLU A 97 -5.25 -8.90 -10.49
C GLU A 97 -4.10 -9.86 -10.14
N PRO A 98 -4.35 -10.85 -9.27
CA PRO A 98 -3.35 -11.88 -8.97
C PRO A 98 -2.88 -12.63 -10.24
N PRO A 99 -1.57 -12.98 -10.35
CA PRO A 99 -0.48 -12.55 -9.47
C PRO A 99 0.12 -11.20 -9.88
N SER A 100 -0.05 -10.70 -11.12
CA SER A 100 0.55 -9.47 -11.64
C SER A 100 -0.11 -9.01 -12.94
N THR A 101 -1.37 -9.36 -13.17
CA THR A 101 -2.13 -8.90 -14.35
C THR A 101 -2.55 -7.45 -14.14
N VAL A 102 -2.47 -6.64 -15.18
CA VAL A 102 -3.00 -5.28 -15.22
C VAL A 102 -4.19 -5.23 -16.17
N THR A 103 -5.30 -4.69 -15.69
CA THR A 103 -6.51 -4.49 -16.48
C THR A 103 -6.92 -3.02 -16.46
N ALA A 104 -7.15 -2.44 -17.63
CA ALA A 104 -7.76 -1.12 -17.79
C ALA A 104 -9.26 -1.27 -18.06
N LEU A 105 -10.06 -0.53 -17.30
CA LEU A 105 -11.52 -0.55 -17.35
C LEU A 105 -12.06 0.84 -17.76
N ASP A 106 -13.12 0.86 -18.53
CA ASP A 106 -13.96 2.04 -18.68
C ASP A 106 -14.69 2.30 -17.36
N GLY A 107 -14.40 3.40 -16.70
CA GLY A 107 -14.93 3.71 -15.37
C GLY A 107 -16.44 3.98 -15.33
N ARG A 108 -17.09 4.23 -16.50
CA ARG A 108 -18.56 4.41 -16.60
C ARG A 108 -19.29 3.08 -16.53
N THR A 109 -18.69 2.05 -17.15
CA THR A 109 -19.39 0.79 -17.45
C THR A 109 -18.77 -0.44 -16.82
N GLY A 110 -17.52 -0.35 -16.35
CA GLY A 110 -16.73 -1.49 -15.90
C GLY A 110 -16.24 -2.40 -17.04
N ARG A 111 -16.47 -2.00 -18.31
CA ARG A 111 -16.02 -2.79 -19.46
C ARG A 111 -14.49 -2.74 -19.57
N GLN A 112 -13.88 -3.90 -19.79
CA GLN A 112 -12.46 -4.02 -20.06
C GLN A 112 -12.10 -3.32 -21.37
N LEU A 113 -11.09 -2.43 -21.31
CA LEU A 113 -10.50 -1.76 -22.46
C LEU A 113 -9.34 -2.58 -23.00
N TRP A 114 -8.44 -2.99 -22.12
CA TRP A 114 -7.34 -3.90 -22.40
C TRP A 114 -6.92 -4.65 -21.13
N THR A 115 -6.20 -5.74 -21.28
CA THR A 115 -5.55 -6.47 -20.19
C THR A 115 -4.17 -6.93 -20.63
N TRP A 116 -3.23 -6.95 -19.69
CA TRP A 116 -1.90 -7.48 -19.85
C TRP A 116 -1.56 -8.42 -18.71
N SER A 117 -0.90 -9.53 -19.01
CA SER A 117 -0.40 -10.48 -18.00
C SER A 117 1.04 -10.88 -18.35
N PRO A 118 1.94 -10.98 -17.34
CA PRO A 118 3.27 -11.49 -17.60
C PRO A 118 3.23 -12.99 -17.96
N THR A 119 4.19 -13.42 -18.78
CA THR A 119 4.51 -14.85 -18.92
C THR A 119 5.39 -15.23 -17.75
N LEU A 120 4.86 -16.03 -16.82
CA LEU A 120 5.59 -16.44 -15.62
C LEU A 120 6.39 -17.72 -15.90
N PRO A 121 7.65 -17.82 -15.38
CA PRO A 121 8.37 -19.07 -15.32
C PRO A 121 7.61 -20.14 -14.53
N ALA A 122 7.74 -21.41 -14.91
CA ALA A 122 7.07 -22.52 -14.23
C ALA A 122 7.54 -22.72 -12.77
N ASP A 123 8.75 -22.26 -12.46
CA ASP A 123 9.43 -22.37 -11.16
C ASP A 123 9.44 -21.05 -10.37
N VAL A 124 8.52 -20.12 -10.68
CA VAL A 124 8.39 -18.84 -9.96
C VAL A 124 8.21 -19.09 -8.47
N ARG A 125 8.97 -18.34 -7.66
CA ARG A 125 8.99 -18.47 -6.19
C ARG A 125 8.31 -17.29 -5.51
N THR A 126 7.45 -17.60 -4.55
CA THR A 126 6.77 -16.64 -3.69
C THR A 126 6.73 -17.18 -2.26
N PRO A 127 7.85 -17.12 -1.52
CA PRO A 127 7.89 -17.65 -0.16
C PRO A 127 6.97 -16.83 0.78
N GLY A 128 6.53 -17.50 1.84
CA GLY A 128 5.66 -16.91 2.85
C GLY A 128 4.19 -16.82 2.46
N SER A 129 3.43 -16.06 3.22
CA SER A 129 1.99 -15.83 3.03
C SER A 129 1.67 -14.83 1.92
N ALA A 130 2.68 -14.19 1.35
CA ALA A 130 2.51 -13.10 0.37
C ALA A 130 1.89 -13.57 -0.95
N GLY A 131 1.91 -14.88 -1.23
CA GLY A 131 1.16 -15.48 -2.33
C GLY A 131 1.26 -14.73 -3.66
N ALA A 132 0.29 -14.95 -4.49
CA ALA A 132 0.16 -14.25 -5.76
C ALA A 132 -0.68 -12.97 -5.57
N VAL A 133 -0.12 -11.91 -4.95
CA VAL A 133 -0.80 -10.62 -4.76
C VAL A 133 -0.09 -9.50 -5.50
N ASN A 134 -0.87 -8.49 -5.90
CA ASN A 134 -0.35 -7.24 -6.46
C ASN A 134 -1.22 -6.07 -5.96
N ARG A 135 -0.57 -5.00 -5.49
CA ARG A 135 -1.25 -3.89 -4.82
C ARG A 135 -1.50 -2.67 -5.70
N GLY A 136 -1.20 -2.77 -7.00
CA GLY A 136 -1.56 -1.72 -7.95
C GLY A 136 -0.43 -1.32 -8.88
N VAL A 137 -0.69 -0.27 -9.62
CA VAL A 137 0.20 0.32 -10.62
C VAL A 137 0.58 1.75 -10.23
N ALA A 138 1.56 2.32 -10.93
CA ALA A 138 1.77 3.75 -11.01
C ALA A 138 1.57 4.24 -12.44
N VAL A 139 1.27 5.53 -12.60
CA VAL A 139 1.13 6.18 -13.91
C VAL A 139 2.08 7.38 -13.98
N LEU A 140 2.72 7.57 -15.14
CA LEU A 140 3.51 8.76 -15.45
C LEU A 140 3.65 8.91 -16.97
N GLY A 141 3.37 10.10 -17.48
CA GLY A 141 3.30 10.33 -18.92
C GLY A 141 2.17 9.51 -19.55
N ASP A 142 2.50 8.72 -20.52
CA ASP A 142 1.63 7.77 -21.23
C ASP A 142 1.93 6.31 -20.85
N SER A 143 2.55 6.08 -19.69
CA SER A 143 2.97 4.77 -19.21
C SER A 143 2.28 4.36 -17.91
N VAL A 144 2.00 3.06 -17.80
CA VAL A 144 1.57 2.37 -16.59
C VAL A 144 2.70 1.44 -16.15
N PHE A 145 3.09 1.52 -14.88
CA PHE A 145 4.19 0.73 -14.32
C PHE A 145 3.65 -0.28 -13.33
N VAL A 146 4.12 -1.52 -13.43
CA VAL A 146 3.72 -2.62 -12.55
C VAL A 146 4.94 -3.44 -12.11
N GLY A 147 4.99 -3.72 -10.80
CA GLY A 147 5.91 -4.72 -10.25
C GLY A 147 5.32 -6.12 -10.38
N THR A 148 6.14 -7.13 -10.61
CA THR A 148 5.66 -8.49 -10.87
C THR A 148 6.18 -9.50 -9.86
N VAL A 149 5.43 -10.58 -9.69
CA VAL A 149 5.76 -11.68 -8.77
C VAL A 149 7.06 -12.41 -9.13
N HIS A 150 7.53 -12.31 -10.37
CA HIS A 150 8.80 -12.91 -10.78
C HIS A 150 10.00 -11.93 -10.73
N GLY A 151 9.82 -10.79 -10.03
CA GLY A 151 10.94 -9.89 -9.73
C GLY A 151 11.24 -8.84 -10.81
N HIS A 152 10.28 -8.49 -11.66
CA HIS A 152 10.45 -7.51 -12.73
C HIS A 152 9.62 -6.23 -12.48
N LEU A 153 10.08 -5.11 -13.02
CA LEU A 153 9.34 -3.89 -13.19
C LEU A 153 9.06 -3.68 -14.67
N ILE A 154 7.78 -3.57 -15.03
CA ILE A 154 7.32 -3.48 -16.41
C ILE A 154 6.68 -2.11 -16.65
N ALA A 155 7.01 -1.46 -17.77
CA ALA A 155 6.25 -0.32 -18.28
C ALA A 155 5.35 -0.76 -19.43
N LEU A 156 4.08 -0.39 -19.31
CA LEU A 156 3.05 -0.63 -20.33
C LEU A 156 2.61 0.70 -20.94
N ASP A 157 2.25 0.67 -22.19
CA ASP A 157 1.52 1.77 -22.85
C ASP A 157 0.13 1.93 -22.20
N ALA A 158 -0.21 3.11 -21.72
CA ALA A 158 -1.45 3.35 -20.97
C ALA A 158 -2.72 3.16 -21.82
N GLY A 159 -2.63 3.37 -23.14
CA GLY A 159 -3.77 3.23 -24.07
C GLY A 159 -4.02 1.80 -24.54
N SER A 160 -2.97 0.98 -24.66
CA SER A 160 -3.06 -0.34 -25.29
C SER A 160 -2.63 -1.52 -24.42
N GLY A 161 -1.91 -1.26 -23.31
CA GLY A 161 -1.30 -2.31 -22.49
C GLY A 161 -0.07 -2.97 -23.12
N ALA A 162 0.44 -2.46 -24.24
CA ALA A 162 1.65 -2.98 -24.87
C ALA A 162 2.88 -2.73 -24.01
N VAL A 163 3.79 -3.71 -23.90
CA VAL A 163 5.03 -3.57 -23.14
C VAL A 163 5.96 -2.56 -23.83
N ARG A 164 6.41 -1.56 -23.11
CA ARG A 164 7.40 -0.57 -23.54
C ARG A 164 8.82 -0.97 -23.15
N TRP A 165 8.98 -1.45 -21.94
CA TRP A 165 10.23 -2.00 -21.43
C TRP A 165 9.97 -2.94 -20.24
N ASP A 166 10.95 -3.81 -19.99
CA ASP A 166 10.98 -4.81 -18.93
C ASP A 166 12.36 -4.77 -18.25
N ALA A 167 12.38 -4.52 -16.94
CA ALA A 167 13.60 -4.43 -16.14
C ALA A 167 13.59 -5.46 -15.01
N ILE A 168 14.66 -6.24 -14.89
CA ILE A 168 14.87 -7.16 -13.78
C ILE A 168 15.23 -6.35 -12.54
N VAL A 169 14.42 -6.44 -11.50
CA VAL A 169 14.63 -5.81 -10.20
C VAL A 169 15.39 -6.75 -9.28
N GLY A 170 14.99 -8.01 -9.21
CA GLY A 170 15.61 -9.00 -8.34
C GLY A 170 15.52 -10.43 -8.88
N ASP A 171 16.43 -11.28 -8.40
CA ASP A 171 16.48 -12.70 -8.77
C ASP A 171 15.39 -13.47 -8.01
N ASN A 172 14.36 -13.91 -8.73
CA ASN A 172 13.26 -14.67 -8.15
C ASN A 172 13.68 -16.04 -7.61
N GLN A 173 14.76 -16.63 -8.13
CA GLN A 173 15.28 -17.90 -7.59
C GLN A 173 15.88 -17.74 -6.18
N LEU A 174 16.27 -16.51 -5.82
CA LEU A 174 16.64 -16.11 -4.46
C LEU A 174 15.45 -15.54 -3.67
N SER A 175 14.23 -15.67 -4.21
CA SER A 175 12.97 -15.19 -3.60
C SER A 175 12.82 -13.68 -3.53
N TYR A 176 13.45 -12.92 -4.45
CA TYR A 176 13.08 -11.53 -4.68
C TYR A 176 11.87 -11.45 -5.61
N PHE A 177 10.84 -10.73 -5.19
CA PHE A 177 9.64 -10.50 -5.97
C PHE A 177 9.00 -9.15 -5.60
N LEU A 178 8.03 -8.68 -6.38
CA LEU A 178 7.36 -7.40 -6.14
C LEU A 178 5.86 -7.62 -5.93
N THR A 179 5.33 -7.02 -4.87
CA THR A 179 3.90 -7.03 -4.53
C THR A 179 3.30 -5.64 -4.40
N LEU A 180 4.16 -4.61 -4.34
CA LEU A 180 3.77 -3.20 -4.14
C LEU A 180 3.30 -2.56 -5.44
N ALA A 181 2.54 -1.46 -5.32
CA ALA A 181 2.40 -0.49 -6.40
C ALA A 181 3.69 0.35 -6.49
N PRO A 182 4.28 0.55 -7.67
CA PRO A 182 5.40 1.47 -7.83
C PRO A 182 5.04 2.91 -7.43
N LEU A 183 6.04 3.73 -7.12
CA LEU A 183 5.88 5.17 -6.86
C LEU A 183 6.57 5.95 -7.98
N ALA A 184 5.79 6.64 -8.81
CA ALA A 184 6.32 7.44 -9.91
C ALA A 184 6.56 8.88 -9.48
N ILE A 185 7.78 9.41 -9.69
CA ILE A 185 8.21 10.74 -9.27
C ILE A 185 9.15 11.32 -10.33
N ASP A 186 8.80 12.43 -10.95
CA ASP A 186 9.68 13.27 -11.78
C ASP A 186 10.62 12.47 -12.70
N GLY A 187 10.05 11.68 -13.62
CA GLY A 187 10.80 10.83 -14.55
C GLY A 187 11.42 9.57 -13.95
N ARG A 188 11.12 9.25 -12.69
CA ARG A 188 11.60 8.05 -11.98
C ARG A 188 10.45 7.18 -11.56
N VAL A 189 10.72 5.87 -11.48
CA VAL A 189 9.81 4.87 -10.88
C VAL A 189 10.56 4.19 -9.75
N ILE A 190 10.07 4.37 -8.52
CA ILE A 190 10.68 3.81 -7.32
C ILE A 190 9.93 2.56 -6.90
N VAL A 191 10.67 1.49 -6.62
CA VAL A 191 10.13 0.20 -6.18
C VAL A 191 10.95 -0.37 -5.02
N GLY A 192 10.29 -1.16 -4.21
CA GLY A 192 10.92 -2.00 -3.21
C GLY A 192 10.81 -3.47 -3.57
N VAL A 193 11.28 -4.34 -2.67
CA VAL A 193 11.26 -5.80 -2.86
C VAL A 193 10.60 -6.51 -1.68
N SER A 194 9.93 -7.63 -1.98
CA SER A 194 9.44 -8.63 -1.03
C SER A 194 10.44 -9.78 -0.92
N GLY A 195 10.31 -10.63 0.11
CA GLY A 195 11.08 -11.88 0.27
C GLY A 195 11.92 -11.97 1.54
N ALA A 196 11.68 -11.10 2.55
CA ALA A 196 12.41 -11.15 3.82
C ALA A 196 12.36 -12.54 4.48
N GLU A 197 11.22 -13.22 4.37
CA GLU A 197 11.00 -14.58 4.91
C GLU A 197 11.94 -15.64 4.33
N ALA A 198 12.62 -15.34 3.22
CA ALA A 198 13.66 -16.18 2.62
C ALA A 198 15.09 -15.67 2.93
N GLY A 199 15.23 -14.68 3.81
CA GLY A 199 16.53 -14.13 4.16
C GLY A 199 17.19 -13.41 2.99
N ILE A 200 16.46 -12.57 2.27
CA ILE A 200 17.04 -11.65 1.28
C ILE A 200 17.78 -10.51 1.97
N ARG A 201 18.60 -9.78 1.23
CA ARG A 201 19.09 -8.45 1.64
C ARG A 201 18.23 -7.39 0.95
N GLY A 202 17.30 -6.78 1.71
CA GLY A 202 16.32 -5.83 1.19
C GLY A 202 16.94 -4.58 0.57
N TYR A 203 16.19 -3.94 -0.32
CA TYR A 203 16.59 -2.66 -0.95
C TYR A 203 15.40 -1.90 -1.54
N ILE A 204 15.64 -0.64 -1.85
CA ILE A 204 14.77 0.24 -2.63
C ILE A 204 15.55 0.66 -3.87
N ASP A 205 14.92 0.59 -5.04
CA ASP A 205 15.49 0.97 -6.33
C ASP A 205 14.71 2.10 -6.96
N ALA A 206 15.39 2.96 -7.73
CA ALA A 206 14.76 3.84 -8.70
C ALA A 206 15.20 3.50 -10.13
N TYR A 207 14.24 3.59 -11.03
CA TYR A 207 14.43 3.36 -12.47
C TYR A 207 14.03 4.60 -13.25
N ASP A 208 14.73 4.87 -14.35
CA ASP A 208 14.32 5.87 -15.34
C ASP A 208 12.99 5.44 -15.97
N ALA A 209 11.96 6.27 -15.86
CA ALA A 209 10.60 5.94 -16.29
C ALA A 209 10.49 5.69 -17.80
N ARG A 210 11.37 6.27 -18.61
CA ARG A 210 11.36 6.17 -20.07
C ARG A 210 12.10 4.93 -20.58
N THR A 211 13.20 4.55 -19.90
CA THR A 211 14.13 3.52 -20.41
C THR A 211 14.16 2.24 -19.59
N GLY A 212 13.67 2.27 -18.33
CA GLY A 212 13.82 1.15 -17.41
C GLY A 212 15.25 0.97 -16.86
N ALA A 213 16.18 1.88 -17.14
CA ALA A 213 17.51 1.82 -16.58
C ALA A 213 17.50 2.13 -15.08
N ARG A 214 18.16 1.30 -14.26
CA ARG A 214 18.28 1.55 -12.83
C ARG A 214 19.16 2.77 -12.55
N LEU A 215 18.64 3.76 -11.84
CA LEU A 215 19.32 5.01 -11.48
C LEU A 215 20.10 4.88 -10.18
N TRP A 216 19.49 4.26 -9.16
CA TRP A 216 20.15 4.01 -7.88
C TRP A 216 19.52 2.81 -7.16
N ARG A 217 20.28 2.22 -6.22
CA ARG A 217 19.83 1.19 -5.27
C ARG A 217 20.29 1.58 -3.86
N THR A 218 19.40 1.47 -2.89
CA THR A 218 19.69 1.68 -1.47
C THR A 218 19.33 0.43 -0.70
N HIS A 219 20.33 -0.25 -0.14
CA HIS A 219 20.11 -1.41 0.70
C HIS A 219 19.55 -0.99 2.07
N THR A 220 18.57 -1.74 2.57
CA THR A 220 17.98 -1.58 3.89
C THR A 220 18.74 -2.32 4.98
N VAL A 221 19.64 -3.21 4.60
CA VAL A 221 20.58 -3.89 5.49
C VAL A 221 21.99 -3.52 5.05
N PRO A 222 22.73 -2.73 5.85
CA PRO A 222 24.05 -2.21 5.47
C PRO A 222 25.11 -3.31 5.47
N ALA A 223 26.05 -3.25 4.51
CA ALA A 223 27.23 -4.05 4.48
C ALA A 223 28.32 -3.50 5.43
N PRO A 224 29.32 -4.28 5.82
CA PRO A 224 30.43 -3.79 6.63
C PRO A 224 31.05 -2.51 6.06
N GLY A 225 31.21 -1.51 6.94
CA GLY A 225 31.72 -0.19 6.58
C GLY A 225 30.65 0.83 6.13
N GLU A 226 29.43 0.38 5.84
CA GLU A 226 28.30 1.30 5.60
C GLU A 226 27.70 1.79 6.93
N PRO A 227 27.11 3.01 6.99
CA PRO A 227 26.43 3.50 8.19
C PRO A 227 25.39 2.52 8.70
N GLY A 228 25.40 2.24 10.03
CA GLY A 228 24.48 1.27 10.67
C GLY A 228 24.95 -0.18 10.65
N SER A 229 26.07 -0.51 9.97
CA SER A 229 26.59 -1.88 9.90
C SER A 229 27.10 -2.42 11.25
N ASP A 230 27.42 -1.55 12.19
CA ASP A 230 27.82 -1.88 13.56
C ASP A 230 26.69 -2.54 14.39
N THR A 231 25.44 -2.38 13.94
CA THR A 231 24.25 -3.01 14.54
C THR A 231 24.03 -4.46 14.06
N TRP A 232 24.88 -4.97 13.18
CA TRP A 232 24.90 -6.34 12.69
C TRP A 232 26.18 -7.04 13.12
N LYS A 233 26.11 -8.32 13.43
CA LYS A 233 27.28 -9.11 13.80
C LYS A 233 27.58 -10.20 12.78
N GLY A 234 28.86 -10.43 12.52
CA GLY A 234 29.33 -11.44 11.57
C GLY A 234 28.72 -11.23 10.17
N ASP A 235 28.24 -12.32 9.59
CA ASP A 235 27.68 -12.37 8.24
C ASP A 235 26.14 -12.23 8.19
N ALA A 236 25.47 -12.01 9.33
CA ALA A 236 24.00 -11.91 9.39
C ALA A 236 23.40 -10.86 8.45
N TRP A 237 24.14 -9.79 8.15
CA TRP A 237 23.73 -8.74 7.21
C TRP A 237 23.46 -9.26 5.78
N LYS A 238 24.10 -10.37 5.35
CA LYS A 238 23.96 -10.94 4.00
C LYS A 238 22.54 -11.45 3.72
N THR A 239 21.87 -11.92 4.79
CA THR A 239 20.54 -12.54 4.76
C THR A 239 19.57 -11.83 5.72
N GLY A 240 19.82 -10.55 5.99
CA GLY A 240 19.23 -9.81 7.11
C GLY A 240 17.77 -9.36 6.93
N GLY A 241 17.08 -9.73 5.86
CA GLY A 241 15.69 -9.33 5.63
C GLY A 241 15.54 -7.88 5.20
N GLY A 242 14.70 -7.10 5.90
CA GLY A 242 14.49 -5.68 5.64
C GLY A 242 13.81 -5.38 4.32
N SER A 243 12.84 -6.20 3.93
CA SER A 243 12.04 -6.02 2.70
C SER A 243 11.30 -4.67 2.68
N THR A 244 10.86 -4.24 1.50
CA THR A 244 10.34 -2.88 1.25
C THR A 244 9.05 -2.94 0.41
N TRP A 245 8.20 -3.88 0.74
CA TRP A 245 7.09 -4.40 -0.06
C TRP A 245 5.79 -3.56 -0.02
N VAL A 246 5.79 -2.40 0.63
CA VAL A 246 4.67 -1.44 0.63
C VAL A 246 5.12 -0.11 0.06
N THR A 247 4.27 0.52 -0.74
CA THR A 247 4.52 1.81 -1.38
C THR A 247 4.74 2.92 -0.36
N GLY A 248 5.78 3.72 -0.55
CA GLY A 248 6.10 4.87 0.29
C GLY A 248 5.30 6.12 -0.07
N SER A 249 5.64 7.22 0.59
CA SER A 249 5.09 8.57 0.37
C SER A 249 6.18 9.53 -0.08
N PHE A 250 5.80 10.66 -0.66
CA PHE A 250 6.75 11.62 -1.19
C PHE A 250 6.39 13.06 -0.78
N ASP A 251 7.39 13.83 -0.38
CA ASP A 251 7.29 15.27 -0.17
C ASP A 251 8.02 15.99 -1.30
N PRO A 252 7.30 16.60 -2.28
CA PRO A 252 7.93 17.28 -3.41
C PRO A 252 8.69 18.55 -3.01
N GLU A 253 8.31 19.23 -1.91
CA GLU A 253 9.01 20.43 -1.44
C GLU A 253 10.39 20.09 -0.88
N MET A 254 10.52 18.95 -0.24
CA MET A 254 11.77 18.49 0.38
C MET A 254 12.55 17.54 -0.52
N ASN A 255 11.96 17.06 -1.61
CA ASN A 255 12.47 15.99 -2.47
C ASN A 255 12.81 14.72 -1.68
N LEU A 256 11.98 14.37 -0.69
CA LEU A 256 12.18 13.21 0.18
C LEU A 256 11.09 12.15 -0.04
N VAL A 257 11.54 10.92 -0.21
CA VAL A 257 10.70 9.72 -0.19
C VAL A 257 10.76 9.11 1.19
N TYR A 258 9.59 8.81 1.77
CA TYR A 258 9.46 8.12 3.06
C TYR A 258 9.04 6.69 2.81
N TRP A 259 9.84 5.72 3.29
CA TRP A 259 9.62 4.32 2.98
C TRP A 259 9.80 3.43 4.21
N GLY A 260 8.80 2.60 4.50
CA GLY A 260 8.85 1.64 5.60
C GLY A 260 9.63 0.38 5.21
N THR A 261 10.37 -0.18 6.15
CA THR A 261 11.14 -1.42 5.98
C THR A 261 10.56 -2.57 6.80
N GLY A 262 10.70 -3.76 6.30
CA GLY A 262 10.26 -5.00 6.92
C GLY A 262 11.16 -5.45 8.07
N ASN A 263 10.76 -6.56 8.67
CA ASN A 263 11.45 -7.23 9.76
C ASN A 263 12.87 -7.70 9.37
N PRO A 264 13.76 -7.92 10.35
CA PRO A 264 15.02 -8.62 10.12
C PRO A 264 14.80 -10.14 10.02
N ALA A 265 15.63 -10.83 9.24
CA ALA A 265 15.61 -12.29 9.12
C ALA A 265 16.82 -12.94 9.84
N PRO A 266 16.60 -14.11 10.46
CA PRO A 266 15.36 -14.88 10.59
C PRO A 266 14.35 -14.21 11.51
N ASP A 267 13.05 -14.42 11.26
CA ASP A 267 11.97 -13.65 11.88
C ASP A 267 11.90 -13.82 13.41
N TYR A 268 11.98 -15.09 13.90
CA TYR A 268 11.67 -15.44 15.29
C TYR A 268 12.89 -15.83 16.13
N ASN A 269 14.08 -15.99 15.52
CA ASN A 269 15.32 -16.30 16.24
C ASN A 269 16.34 -15.19 16.08
N GLY A 270 16.29 -14.22 17.01
CA GLY A 270 17.21 -13.08 17.03
C GLY A 270 18.63 -13.44 17.49
N ASP A 271 18.85 -14.61 18.12
CA ASP A 271 20.16 -15.00 18.68
C ASP A 271 21.27 -15.05 17.62
N VAL A 272 20.91 -15.36 16.35
CA VAL A 272 21.86 -15.44 15.24
C VAL A 272 22.19 -14.09 14.60
N ARG A 273 21.48 -13.01 14.99
CA ARG A 273 21.66 -11.64 14.48
C ARG A 273 21.66 -10.60 15.59
N PRO A 274 22.54 -10.71 16.62
CA PRO A 274 22.53 -9.78 17.75
C PRO A 274 22.80 -8.35 17.31
N GLY A 275 22.18 -7.39 18.02
CA GLY A 275 22.21 -5.95 17.73
C GLY A 275 20.85 -5.43 17.25
N ASP A 276 20.74 -4.12 17.03
CA ASP A 276 19.49 -3.46 16.66
C ASP A 276 19.03 -3.78 15.23
N ASN A 277 19.91 -4.30 14.36
CA ASN A 277 19.66 -4.71 12.99
C ASN A 277 19.13 -3.56 12.09
N LEU A 278 19.81 -2.41 12.09
CA LEU A 278 19.48 -1.30 11.20
C LEU A 278 19.62 -1.72 9.72
N TYR A 279 18.75 -1.28 8.83
CA TYR A 279 17.58 -0.41 8.98
C TYR A 279 16.28 -1.22 8.85
N THR A 280 16.19 -2.39 9.46
CA THR A 280 14.95 -3.18 9.50
C THR A 280 13.94 -2.56 10.48
N ALA A 281 12.65 -2.90 10.33
CA ALA A 281 11.54 -2.39 11.14
C ALA A 281 11.60 -0.86 11.35
N SER A 282 11.88 -0.11 10.28
CA SER A 282 12.19 1.33 10.29
C SER A 282 11.36 2.13 9.28
N LEU A 283 11.34 3.44 9.47
CA LEU A 283 11.00 4.42 8.44
C LEU A 283 12.28 5.08 7.95
N LEU A 284 12.49 5.08 6.64
CA LEU A 284 13.60 5.76 5.97
C LEU A 284 13.09 7.00 5.25
N ALA A 285 13.82 8.11 5.36
CA ALA A 285 13.68 9.25 4.48
C ALA A 285 14.85 9.26 3.49
N LEU A 286 14.52 9.12 2.21
CA LEU A 286 15.48 9.01 1.12
C LEU A 286 15.42 10.25 0.23
N ASP A 287 16.57 10.76 -0.17
CA ASP A 287 16.64 11.72 -1.25
C ASP A 287 16.17 11.07 -2.56
N ALA A 288 15.11 11.60 -3.16
CA ALA A 288 14.47 10.97 -4.33
C ALA A 288 15.38 10.90 -5.57
N ALA A 289 16.33 11.83 -5.69
CA ALA A 289 17.24 11.88 -6.84
C ALA A 289 18.40 10.87 -6.73
N THR A 290 18.86 10.60 -5.51
CA THR A 290 20.10 9.84 -5.27
C THR A 290 19.92 8.55 -4.49
N GLY A 291 18.78 8.35 -3.86
CA GLY A 291 18.50 7.22 -2.95
C GLY A 291 19.21 7.33 -1.59
N LYS A 292 19.99 8.39 -1.33
CA LYS A 292 20.72 8.51 -0.06
C LYS A 292 19.77 8.65 1.12
N ILE A 293 19.99 7.84 2.18
CA ILE A 293 19.27 7.97 3.45
C ILE A 293 19.65 9.33 4.07
N ARG A 294 18.66 10.19 4.29
CA ARG A 294 18.81 11.49 4.95
C ARG A 294 18.64 11.37 6.46
N TRP A 295 17.67 10.54 6.87
CA TRP A 295 17.43 10.13 8.24
C TRP A 295 16.64 8.83 8.28
N HIS A 296 16.61 8.19 9.44
CA HIS A 296 15.79 7.02 9.72
C HIS A 296 15.22 7.08 11.15
N PHE A 297 14.15 6.33 11.37
CA PHE A 297 13.59 6.06 12.67
C PHE A 297 13.24 4.57 12.79
N GLN A 298 13.83 3.85 13.75
CA GLN A 298 13.58 2.43 13.96
C GLN A 298 12.47 2.23 14.99
N PHE A 299 11.35 1.64 14.60
CA PHE A 299 10.19 1.42 15.46
C PHE A 299 10.38 0.24 16.42
N THR A 300 11.00 -0.83 15.94
CA THR A 300 11.21 -2.06 16.71
C THR A 300 12.65 -2.55 16.50
N PRO A 301 13.62 -2.02 17.33
CA PRO A 301 14.99 -2.54 17.33
C PRO A 301 15.02 -4.01 17.69
N HIS A 302 15.85 -4.81 16.99
CA HIS A 302 15.98 -6.25 17.21
C HIS A 302 14.64 -6.99 17.15
N ASP A 303 13.77 -6.65 16.19
CA ASP A 303 12.46 -7.28 16.10
C ASP A 303 12.56 -8.80 15.95
N THR A 304 11.81 -9.54 16.77
CA THR A 304 11.70 -11.01 16.77
C THR A 304 10.25 -11.48 16.66
N HIS A 305 9.35 -10.58 16.26
CA HIS A 305 7.92 -10.81 16.18
C HIS A 305 7.36 -10.69 14.77
N ASP A 306 8.23 -10.46 13.77
CA ASP A 306 7.84 -10.19 12.38
C ASP A 306 6.91 -8.96 12.31
N TRP A 307 7.30 -7.88 13.02
CA TRP A 307 6.56 -6.62 12.99
C TRP A 307 7.15 -5.66 11.98
N ASP A 308 6.97 -6.02 10.72
CA ASP A 308 7.27 -5.10 9.63
C ASP A 308 6.84 -3.68 9.94
N SER A 309 7.69 -2.72 9.63
CA SER A 309 7.31 -1.31 9.57
C SER A 309 6.97 -0.88 8.13
N ALA A 310 6.65 -1.85 7.28
CA ALA A 310 6.17 -1.66 5.92
C ALA A 310 4.72 -1.15 5.93
N HIS A 311 4.54 0.09 6.39
CA HIS A 311 3.28 0.83 6.41
C HIS A 311 3.32 1.97 5.40
N VAL A 312 2.14 2.49 5.05
CA VAL A 312 2.04 3.72 4.25
C VAL A 312 2.26 4.92 5.20
N PRO A 313 3.37 5.68 5.07
CA PRO A 313 3.59 6.86 5.89
C PRO A 313 2.64 7.99 5.48
N VAL A 314 1.93 8.61 6.42
CA VAL A 314 1.00 9.72 6.12
C VAL A 314 1.66 11.04 6.47
N LEU A 315 1.78 11.96 5.48
CA LEU A 315 2.45 13.24 5.65
C LEU A 315 1.41 14.33 5.94
N ILE A 316 1.50 14.96 7.12
CA ILE A 316 0.58 16.03 7.53
C ILE A 316 1.35 17.28 7.97
N ASP A 317 0.74 18.45 7.81
CA ASP A 317 1.23 19.71 8.35
C ASP A 317 0.29 20.14 9.47
N ALA A 318 0.80 20.19 10.71
CA ALA A 318 -0.02 20.50 11.87
C ALA A 318 0.84 21.11 12.99
N PRO A 319 0.26 21.91 13.88
CA PRO A 319 0.99 22.42 15.03
C PRO A 319 1.20 21.34 16.10
N ILE A 320 2.40 21.27 16.64
CA ILE A 320 2.74 20.55 17.88
C ILE A 320 3.19 21.58 18.93
N SER A 321 2.54 21.60 20.08
CA SER A 321 2.82 22.58 21.16
C SER A 321 2.84 24.03 20.65
N GLY A 322 1.88 24.36 19.78
CA GLY A 322 1.70 25.70 19.20
C GLY A 322 2.68 26.07 18.07
N ARG A 323 3.59 25.18 17.68
CA ARG A 323 4.57 25.41 16.59
C ARG A 323 4.18 24.65 15.34
N PRO A 324 4.09 25.28 14.15
CA PRO A 324 3.90 24.58 12.89
C PRO A 324 5.00 23.53 12.66
N ARG A 325 4.62 22.31 12.30
CA ARG A 325 5.53 21.19 12.03
C ARG A 325 5.12 20.46 10.75
N LYS A 326 6.10 19.95 10.05
CA LYS A 326 5.94 18.98 8.97
C LYS A 326 6.05 17.60 9.57
N LEU A 327 4.96 16.83 9.60
CA LEU A 327 4.88 15.57 10.33
C LEU A 327 4.76 14.39 9.38
N VAL A 328 5.30 13.25 9.80
CA VAL A 328 4.95 11.93 9.30
C VAL A 328 4.37 11.10 10.43
N VAL A 329 3.20 10.49 10.18
CA VAL A 329 2.49 9.69 11.18
C VAL A 329 2.32 8.26 10.71
N VAL A 330 2.47 7.31 11.65
CA VAL A 330 2.40 5.88 11.39
C VAL A 330 1.75 5.16 12.57
N ALA A 331 0.69 4.39 12.32
CA ALA A 331 0.18 3.39 13.27
C ALA A 331 0.91 2.07 12.99
N ASN A 332 1.94 1.76 13.79
CA ASN A 332 2.87 0.67 13.51
C ASN A 332 2.33 -0.70 13.98
N ARG A 333 2.76 -1.80 13.33
CA ARG A 333 2.39 -3.19 13.70
C ARG A 333 2.65 -3.49 15.17
N ASN A 334 3.66 -2.87 15.78
CA ASN A 334 4.05 -3.06 17.17
C ASN A 334 3.04 -2.51 18.21
N GLY A 335 1.93 -1.89 17.78
CA GLY A 335 0.84 -1.41 18.62
C GLY A 335 0.94 0.05 19.04
N PHE A 336 1.97 0.77 18.62
CA PHE A 336 2.14 2.21 18.90
C PHE A 336 1.85 3.06 17.65
N TYR A 337 1.20 4.19 17.86
CA TYR A 337 1.06 5.29 16.92
C TYR A 337 2.22 6.27 17.15
N TYR A 338 2.93 6.60 16.07
CA TYR A 338 4.10 7.49 16.11
C TYR A 338 3.84 8.77 15.33
N VAL A 339 4.29 9.89 15.88
CA VAL A 339 4.36 11.19 15.22
C VAL A 339 5.82 11.62 15.20
N LEU A 340 6.37 11.79 14.01
CA LEU A 340 7.75 12.24 13.81
C LEU A 340 7.76 13.55 13.04
N ASP A 341 8.78 14.40 13.27
CA ASP A 341 9.08 15.51 12.38
C ASP A 341 9.69 14.94 11.08
N ARG A 342 8.99 15.10 9.94
CA ARG A 342 9.43 14.50 8.68
C ARG A 342 10.65 15.17 8.06
N THR A 343 11.09 16.31 8.61
CA THR A 343 12.28 17.03 8.12
C THR A 343 13.58 16.39 8.57
N ASN A 344 13.58 15.74 9.77
CA ASN A 344 14.79 15.24 10.41
C ASN A 344 14.63 13.89 11.15
N GLY A 345 13.39 13.35 11.23
CA GLY A 345 13.10 12.10 11.93
C GLY A 345 12.96 12.22 13.45
N GLU A 346 12.90 13.45 13.98
CA GLU A 346 12.71 13.69 15.43
C GLU A 346 11.42 13.03 15.92
N PHE A 347 11.52 12.22 16.99
CA PHE A 347 10.36 11.66 17.66
C PHE A 347 9.64 12.74 18.48
N LEU A 348 8.34 12.88 18.26
CA LEU A 348 7.52 13.91 18.92
C LEU A 348 6.47 13.30 19.85
N VAL A 349 5.77 12.25 19.39
CA VAL A 349 4.71 11.59 20.14
C VAL A 349 4.68 10.10 19.83
N GLY A 350 4.43 9.28 20.86
CA GLY A 350 4.13 7.86 20.75
C GLY A 350 3.01 7.47 21.69
N THR A 351 1.94 6.85 21.15
CA THR A 351 0.74 6.48 21.92
C THR A 351 0.31 5.06 21.57
N PRO A 352 0.08 4.18 22.54
CA PRO A 352 -0.52 2.88 22.27
C PRO A 352 -1.90 3.08 21.62
N TYR A 353 -2.12 2.47 20.46
CA TYR A 353 -3.42 2.52 19.77
C TYR A 353 -4.10 1.16 19.65
N ALA A 354 -3.37 0.08 19.99
CA ALA A 354 -3.85 -1.29 20.07
C ALA A 354 -3.32 -1.93 21.35
N LYS A 355 -3.91 -3.04 21.80
CA LYS A 355 -3.41 -3.82 22.93
C LYS A 355 -1.98 -4.26 22.67
N GLN A 356 -1.09 -3.89 23.59
CA GLN A 356 0.31 -4.33 23.56
C GLN A 356 0.75 -4.81 24.95
N THR A 357 1.55 -5.88 24.98
CA THR A 357 2.03 -6.49 26.23
C THR A 357 3.56 -6.59 26.30
N TRP A 358 4.25 -6.17 25.26
CA TRP A 358 5.68 -6.39 25.05
C TRP A 358 6.58 -5.24 25.53
N ALA A 359 6.01 -4.04 25.74
CA ALA A 359 6.77 -2.87 26.15
C ALA A 359 6.08 -2.13 27.30
N ASP A 360 6.86 -1.49 28.18
CA ASP A 360 6.34 -0.59 29.23
C ASP A 360 6.03 0.82 28.71
N GLY A 361 6.30 1.07 27.44
CA GLY A 361 6.11 2.34 26.74
C GLY A 361 7.29 2.64 25.83
N LEU A 362 7.42 3.92 25.48
CA LEU A 362 8.52 4.45 24.69
C LEU A 362 9.37 5.41 25.53
N ASP A 363 10.67 5.41 25.32
CA ASP A 363 11.57 6.39 25.95
C ASP A 363 11.45 7.78 25.31
N ALA A 364 12.23 8.74 25.78
CA ALA A 364 12.22 10.12 25.28
C ALA A 364 12.64 10.25 23.79
N LYS A 365 13.22 9.21 23.20
CA LYS A 365 13.60 9.15 21.78
C LYS A 365 12.66 8.28 20.96
N GLY A 366 11.59 7.75 21.58
CA GLY A 366 10.62 6.88 20.95
C GLY A 366 11.05 5.42 20.81
N ARG A 367 12.16 5.02 21.45
CA ARG A 367 12.59 3.62 21.50
C ARG A 367 11.71 2.84 22.48
N PRO A 368 11.19 1.65 22.11
CA PRO A 368 10.42 0.82 23.04
C PRO A 368 11.24 0.38 24.26
N ILE A 369 10.63 0.46 25.44
CA ILE A 369 11.14 -0.08 26.70
C ILE A 369 10.63 -1.51 26.80
N VAL A 370 11.39 -2.45 26.22
CA VAL A 370 10.97 -3.85 26.06
C VAL A 370 10.88 -4.53 27.42
N LYS A 371 9.78 -5.25 27.65
CA LYS A 371 9.58 -6.05 28.86
C LYS A 371 10.39 -7.34 28.80
N PRO A 372 10.93 -7.83 29.92
CA PRO A 372 11.58 -9.14 29.95
C PRO A 372 10.59 -10.27 29.61
N LYS A 373 11.11 -11.34 28.98
CA LYS A 373 10.35 -12.55 28.62
C LYS A 373 9.23 -12.32 27.59
N THR A 374 9.41 -11.39 26.68
CA THR A 374 8.51 -11.18 25.54
C THR A 374 9.09 -11.68 24.23
N GLU A 375 10.35 -12.11 24.22
CA GLU A 375 11.00 -12.76 23.10
C GLU A 375 10.38 -14.15 22.82
N PRO A 376 10.40 -14.65 21.56
CA PRO A 376 10.01 -16.02 21.26
C PRO A 376 10.81 -17.03 22.07
N SER A 377 10.17 -18.10 22.55
CA SER A 377 10.81 -19.20 23.29
C SER A 377 10.48 -20.54 22.65
N VAL A 378 11.22 -21.60 23.02
CA VAL A 378 10.94 -22.95 22.54
C VAL A 378 9.55 -23.43 22.99
N GLU A 379 9.15 -23.07 24.22
CA GLU A 379 7.86 -23.41 24.81
C GLU A 379 6.71 -22.57 24.29
N GLY A 380 7.03 -21.43 23.68
CA GLY A 380 6.08 -20.45 23.19
C GLY A 380 5.82 -19.29 24.15
N THR A 381 5.84 -18.08 23.64
CA THR A 381 5.62 -16.83 24.39
C THR A 381 4.41 -16.08 23.83
N LEU A 382 3.42 -15.83 24.69
CA LEU A 382 2.23 -15.06 24.32
C LEU A 382 2.52 -13.56 24.31
N VAL A 383 2.27 -12.92 23.18
CA VAL A 383 2.47 -11.47 23.00
C VAL A 383 1.28 -10.84 22.27
N PHE A 384 0.93 -9.63 22.66
CA PHE A 384 0.05 -8.70 21.95
C PHE A 384 0.85 -7.44 21.55
N PRO A 385 0.63 -6.89 20.34
CA PRO A 385 -0.10 -7.48 19.22
C PRO A 385 0.53 -8.80 18.80
N GLY A 386 -0.26 -9.67 18.14
CA GLY A 386 0.27 -10.88 17.53
C GLY A 386 1.02 -10.63 16.22
N LEU A 387 1.32 -11.71 15.49
CA LEU A 387 2.04 -11.69 14.22
C LEU A 387 1.50 -10.66 13.21
N VAL A 388 0.19 -10.54 13.10
CA VAL A 388 -0.44 -9.63 12.13
C VAL A 388 -0.48 -8.16 12.59
N GLY A 389 0.05 -7.87 13.79
CA GLY A 389 0.17 -6.53 14.34
C GLY A 389 -1.15 -5.89 14.80
N GLY A 390 -1.08 -4.75 15.45
CA GLY A 390 -2.24 -3.90 15.73
C GLY A 390 -2.83 -3.30 14.45
N SER A 391 -1.97 -3.04 13.45
CA SER A 391 -2.31 -2.73 12.06
C SER A 391 -1.35 -3.46 11.12
N ASN A 392 -1.50 -3.27 9.80
CA ASN A 392 -0.61 -3.89 8.82
C ASN A 392 -0.53 -2.98 7.57
N TRP A 393 -0.13 -3.51 6.42
CA TRP A 393 0.10 -2.81 5.15
C TRP A 393 -1.14 -2.08 4.57
N TYR A 394 -2.35 -2.48 4.93
CA TYR A 394 -3.57 -1.82 4.45
C TYR A 394 -3.60 -0.35 4.89
N SER A 395 -3.95 0.51 3.91
CA SER A 395 -3.78 1.96 4.05
C SER A 395 -4.72 2.58 5.07
N PRO A 396 -4.21 3.44 5.97
CA PRO A 396 -5.02 4.36 6.75
C PRO A 396 -5.60 5.46 5.86
N THR A 397 -6.40 6.35 6.46
CA THR A 397 -6.77 7.62 5.85
C THR A 397 -6.68 8.76 6.86
N PHE A 398 -6.35 9.96 6.38
CA PHE A 398 -6.34 11.18 7.17
C PHE A 398 -7.30 12.20 6.57
N SER A 399 -8.20 12.75 7.37
CA SER A 399 -9.10 13.83 6.94
C SER A 399 -8.63 15.19 7.44
N PRO A 400 -8.29 16.12 6.54
CA PRO A 400 -7.91 17.48 6.93
C PRO A 400 -9.06 18.29 7.55
N GLN A 401 -10.33 17.91 7.29
CA GLN A 401 -11.48 18.59 7.89
C GLN A 401 -11.69 18.23 9.35
N THR A 402 -11.50 16.96 9.72
CA THR A 402 -11.66 16.50 11.11
C THR A 402 -10.36 16.50 11.89
N ASN A 403 -9.22 16.61 11.20
CA ASN A 403 -7.89 16.42 11.75
C ASN A 403 -7.72 15.04 12.46
N LEU A 404 -8.44 14.01 11.95
CA LEU A 404 -8.39 12.65 12.45
C LEU A 404 -7.67 11.72 11.48
N PHE A 405 -6.90 10.83 12.06
CA PHE A 405 -6.28 9.68 11.39
C PHE A 405 -7.12 8.44 11.67
N TYR A 406 -7.56 7.76 10.63
CA TYR A 406 -8.39 6.58 10.74
C TYR A 406 -7.61 5.34 10.35
N GLN A 407 -7.68 4.30 11.19
CA GLN A 407 -6.94 3.05 11.00
C GLN A 407 -7.83 1.86 11.26
N SER A 408 -7.74 0.85 10.39
CA SER A 408 -8.24 -0.49 10.69
C SER A 408 -7.29 -1.18 11.67
N VAL A 409 -7.83 -1.64 12.79
CA VAL A 409 -7.09 -2.19 13.92
C VAL A 409 -7.47 -3.64 14.15
N LYS A 410 -6.52 -4.43 14.65
CA LYS A 410 -6.70 -5.83 15.06
C LYS A 410 -6.34 -5.98 16.53
N GLU A 411 -7.26 -6.51 17.29
CA GLU A 411 -7.03 -6.93 18.67
C GLU A 411 -6.88 -8.45 18.69
N LEU A 412 -5.64 -8.90 18.47
CA LEU A 412 -5.28 -10.30 18.27
C LEU A 412 -3.88 -10.55 18.81
N GLY A 413 -3.70 -11.59 19.61
CA GLY A 413 -2.42 -12.06 20.12
C GLY A 413 -1.84 -13.22 19.31
N SER A 414 -0.57 -13.52 19.53
CA SER A 414 0.10 -14.73 19.04
C SER A 414 0.96 -15.37 20.10
N VAL A 415 1.06 -16.69 20.06
CA VAL A 415 2.14 -17.43 20.73
C VAL A 415 3.28 -17.58 19.74
N TYR A 416 4.45 -17.08 20.12
CA TYR A 416 5.66 -17.08 19.31
C TYR A 416 6.62 -18.17 19.76
N PHE A 417 7.11 -18.97 18.81
CA PHE A 417 8.02 -20.08 19.03
C PHE A 417 9.37 -19.79 18.38
N LYS A 418 10.44 -19.97 19.13
CA LYS A 418 11.82 -19.96 18.62
C LYS A 418 12.23 -21.36 18.20
N GLY A 419 12.85 -21.47 17.03
CA GLY A 419 13.39 -22.70 16.46
C GLY A 419 14.76 -22.49 15.82
N ASP A 420 15.28 -23.53 15.17
CA ASP A 420 16.54 -23.46 14.46
C ASP A 420 16.49 -22.47 13.29
N ALA A 421 17.55 -21.70 13.13
CA ALA A 421 17.73 -20.75 12.06
C ALA A 421 18.82 -21.21 11.08
N LYS A 422 18.44 -22.06 10.13
CA LYS A 422 19.33 -22.54 9.07
C LYS A 422 18.97 -21.86 7.77
N TYR A 423 19.89 -21.07 7.24
CA TYR A 423 19.70 -20.42 5.93
C TYR A 423 19.90 -21.41 4.79
N GLU A 424 18.98 -21.40 3.83
CA GLU A 424 19.06 -22.07 2.54
C GLU A 424 18.50 -21.14 1.47
N ALA A 425 19.31 -20.83 0.45
CA ALA A 425 18.96 -19.81 -0.55
C ALA A 425 17.60 -20.09 -1.24
N GLY A 426 16.74 -19.07 -1.26
CA GLY A 426 15.41 -19.14 -1.87
C GLY A 426 14.40 -19.98 -1.09
N ARG A 427 14.68 -20.32 0.16
CA ARG A 427 13.80 -21.06 1.06
C ARG A 427 13.43 -20.24 2.29
N GLY A 428 12.35 -20.61 2.97
CA GLY A 428 11.94 -19.95 4.20
C GLY A 428 13.02 -19.95 5.28
N PHE A 429 13.28 -18.79 5.89
CA PHE A 429 14.30 -18.56 6.90
C PHE A 429 13.69 -17.91 8.15
N GLY A 430 12.59 -18.48 8.70
CA GLY A 430 11.88 -17.91 9.84
C GLY A 430 12.56 -18.08 11.19
N GLY A 431 13.29 -19.18 11.41
CA GLY A 431 13.91 -19.48 12.71
C GLY A 431 12.90 -19.72 13.84
N GLY A 432 11.73 -20.25 13.51
CA GLY A 432 10.64 -20.50 14.43
C GLY A 432 9.28 -20.43 13.77
N GLY A 433 8.27 -20.01 14.51
CA GLY A 433 6.91 -19.89 14.00
C GLY A 433 5.94 -19.24 14.97
N THR A 434 4.67 -19.16 14.59
CA THR A 434 3.63 -18.55 15.42
C THR A 434 2.34 -19.36 15.41
N ARG A 435 1.54 -19.17 16.46
CA ARG A 435 0.14 -19.59 16.53
C ARG A 435 -0.72 -18.40 16.88
N LEU A 436 -1.62 -18.01 15.99
CA LEU A 436 -2.59 -16.94 16.23
C LEU A 436 -3.59 -17.38 17.31
N LEU A 437 -3.97 -16.44 18.19
CA LEU A 437 -5.06 -16.60 19.14
C LEU A 437 -6.31 -15.93 18.57
N THR A 438 -7.24 -16.73 18.10
CA THR A 438 -8.48 -16.24 17.48
C THR A 438 -9.62 -16.07 18.48
N ASP A 439 -9.54 -16.76 19.64
CA ASP A 439 -10.53 -16.61 20.71
C ASP A 439 -10.45 -15.19 21.27
N ASP A 440 -11.58 -14.54 21.46
CA ASP A 440 -11.72 -13.14 21.92
C ASP A 440 -11.02 -12.10 21.02
N SER A 441 -10.67 -12.47 19.78
CA SER A 441 -10.11 -11.52 18.79
C SER A 441 -11.24 -10.73 18.12
N PHE A 442 -10.96 -9.45 17.82
CA PHE A 442 -11.89 -8.61 17.07
C PHE A 442 -11.13 -7.59 16.23
N GLY A 443 -11.84 -6.96 15.31
CA GLY A 443 -11.34 -5.83 14.53
C GLY A 443 -12.04 -4.54 14.89
N ALA A 444 -11.43 -3.41 14.51
CA ALA A 444 -12.06 -2.11 14.67
C ALA A 444 -11.58 -1.13 13.59
N ILE A 445 -12.39 -0.12 13.33
CA ILE A 445 -11.93 1.13 12.71
C ILE A 445 -11.83 2.15 13.84
N ARG A 446 -10.60 2.64 14.10
CA ARG A 446 -10.33 3.66 15.11
C ARG A 446 -10.03 4.99 14.47
N ALA A 447 -10.64 6.06 14.99
CA ALA A 447 -10.27 7.43 14.71
C ALA A 447 -9.35 7.94 15.81
N LEU A 448 -8.17 8.37 15.42
CA LEU A 448 -7.14 8.88 16.33
C LEU A 448 -6.93 10.38 16.04
N GLU A 449 -6.70 11.18 17.07
CA GLU A 449 -6.20 12.55 16.87
C GLU A 449 -4.84 12.48 16.19
N ALA A 450 -4.72 13.09 15.01
CA ALA A 450 -3.55 12.90 14.15
C ALA A 450 -2.21 13.36 14.80
N THR A 451 -2.25 14.34 15.71
CA THR A 451 -1.05 14.88 16.37
C THR A 451 -0.73 14.24 17.72
N THR A 452 -1.63 13.44 18.29
CA THR A 452 -1.45 12.84 19.63
C THR A 452 -1.64 11.33 19.65
N GLY A 453 -2.30 10.74 18.66
CA GLY A 453 -2.67 9.33 18.63
C GLY A 453 -3.79 8.96 19.62
N LYS A 454 -4.42 9.93 20.31
CA LYS A 454 -5.52 9.67 21.24
C LYS A 454 -6.76 9.21 20.51
N LEU A 455 -7.39 8.14 21.04
CA LEU A 455 -8.65 7.62 20.50
C LEU A 455 -9.79 8.63 20.66
N ARG A 456 -10.51 8.88 19.57
CA ARG A 456 -11.73 9.72 19.53
C ARG A 456 -12.99 8.88 19.46
N TRP A 457 -13.00 7.88 18.60
CA TRP A 457 -14.09 6.91 18.48
C TRP A 457 -13.59 5.59 17.90
N GLU A 458 -14.38 4.54 18.11
CA GLU A 458 -14.14 3.21 17.61
C GLU A 458 -15.43 2.63 17.01
N TYR A 459 -15.32 1.98 15.86
CA TYR A 459 -16.34 1.13 15.27
C TYR A 459 -15.83 -0.30 15.24
N THR A 460 -16.39 -1.15 16.08
CA THR A 460 -15.97 -2.55 16.26
C THR A 460 -16.58 -3.45 15.18
N VAL A 461 -15.80 -4.41 14.68
CA VAL A 461 -16.22 -5.49 13.79
C VAL A 461 -15.88 -6.85 14.43
N PRO A 462 -16.70 -7.92 14.20
CA PRO A 462 -16.57 -9.17 14.93
C PRO A 462 -15.23 -9.88 14.74
N THR A 463 -14.61 -9.75 13.54
CA THR A 463 -13.33 -10.40 13.23
C THR A 463 -12.26 -9.38 12.87
N PRO A 464 -10.97 -9.70 13.07
CA PRO A 464 -9.87 -8.83 12.69
C PRO A 464 -9.91 -8.45 11.21
N THR A 465 -10.05 -7.15 10.92
CA THR A 465 -10.20 -6.63 9.56
C THR A 465 -8.85 -6.38 8.86
N TRP A 466 -8.84 -6.50 7.53
CA TRP A 466 -7.70 -6.19 6.65
C TRP A 466 -8.03 -5.11 5.62
N SER A 467 -9.10 -4.35 5.85
CA SER A 467 -9.55 -3.33 4.91
C SER A 467 -8.72 -2.05 5.01
N SER A 468 -8.34 -1.51 3.87
CA SER A 468 -7.91 -0.11 3.78
C SER A 468 -9.10 0.83 3.96
N LEU A 469 -8.83 2.09 4.28
CA LEU A 469 -9.85 3.10 4.54
C LEU A 469 -9.76 4.24 3.52
N LEU A 470 -10.89 4.93 3.33
CA LEU A 470 -11.02 6.15 2.54
C LEU A 470 -11.84 7.16 3.33
N SER A 471 -11.34 8.37 3.51
CA SER A 471 -12.15 9.51 3.99
C SER A 471 -12.55 10.42 2.84
N THR A 472 -13.67 11.15 2.99
CA THR A 472 -14.14 12.11 1.99
C THR A 472 -14.54 13.43 2.62
N ALA A 473 -14.45 14.50 1.84
CA ALA A 473 -14.95 15.83 2.23
C ALA A 473 -16.47 15.86 2.44
N GLY A 474 -17.20 14.82 2.02
CA GLY A 474 -18.60 14.59 2.36
C GLY A 474 -18.83 14.19 3.83
N GLY A 475 -17.78 14.13 4.64
CA GLY A 475 -17.81 13.77 6.07
C GLY A 475 -17.95 12.28 6.33
N LEU A 476 -17.44 11.44 5.43
CA LEU A 476 -17.57 9.98 5.49
C LEU A 476 -16.21 9.30 5.60
N VAL A 477 -16.21 8.14 6.27
CA VAL A 477 -15.12 7.15 6.23
C VAL A 477 -15.67 5.83 5.71
N PHE A 478 -15.06 5.32 4.64
CA PHE A 478 -15.40 4.02 4.05
C PHE A 478 -14.37 2.97 4.45
N GLY A 479 -14.83 1.78 4.77
CA GLY A 479 -14.00 0.62 5.09
C GLY A 479 -14.83 -0.66 5.05
N GLY A 480 -14.19 -1.81 5.26
CA GLY A 480 -14.89 -3.09 5.24
C GLY A 480 -14.36 -4.07 6.28
N ASP A 481 -14.92 -5.27 6.28
CA ASP A 481 -14.56 -6.35 7.20
C ASP A 481 -14.26 -7.67 6.47
N ALA A 482 -13.88 -8.67 7.25
CA ALA A 482 -13.57 -10.00 6.74
C ALA A 482 -14.80 -10.79 6.31
N GLU A 483 -15.99 -10.42 6.78
CA GLU A 483 -17.27 -11.02 6.40
C GLU A 483 -17.80 -10.46 5.08
N GLY A 484 -17.17 -9.42 4.52
CA GLY A 484 -17.55 -8.82 3.25
C GLY A 484 -18.53 -7.66 3.37
N ASN A 485 -18.72 -7.11 4.56
CA ASN A 485 -19.48 -5.88 4.72
C ASN A 485 -18.60 -4.69 4.35
N PHE A 486 -19.12 -3.82 3.49
CA PHE A 486 -18.53 -2.52 3.16
C PHE A 486 -19.41 -1.43 3.76
N VAL A 487 -18.82 -0.57 4.58
CA VAL A 487 -19.56 0.40 5.40
C VAL A 487 -19.15 1.83 5.08
N ALA A 488 -20.08 2.78 5.27
CA ALA A 488 -19.81 4.21 5.36
C ALA A 488 -20.12 4.68 6.79
N LEU A 489 -19.12 5.23 7.44
CA LEU A 489 -19.21 5.79 8.78
C LEU A 489 -19.20 7.32 8.73
N ASP A 490 -19.90 7.95 9.67
CA ASP A 490 -19.73 9.37 9.96
C ASP A 490 -18.31 9.63 10.45
N ALA A 491 -17.59 10.53 9.80
CA ALA A 491 -16.17 10.76 10.09
C ALA A 491 -15.90 11.33 11.49
N GLU A 492 -16.86 12.06 12.10
CA GLU A 492 -16.69 12.68 13.41
C GLU A 492 -17.05 11.74 14.57
N SER A 493 -18.06 10.88 14.36
CA SER A 493 -18.65 10.08 15.44
C SER A 493 -18.46 8.58 15.30
N GLY A 494 -18.05 8.07 14.13
CA GLY A 494 -17.97 6.63 13.85
C GLY A 494 -19.32 5.94 13.67
N LYS A 495 -20.44 6.70 13.68
CA LYS A 495 -21.78 6.14 13.47
C LYS A 495 -21.88 5.56 12.05
N ARG A 496 -22.35 4.31 11.93
CA ARG A 496 -22.65 3.70 10.64
C ARG A 496 -23.86 4.40 9.99
N LEU A 497 -23.67 4.87 8.75
CA LEU A 497 -24.68 5.57 7.96
C LEU A 497 -25.19 4.72 6.79
N TRP A 498 -24.38 3.79 6.31
CA TRP A 498 -24.70 2.89 5.21
C TRP A 498 -23.82 1.65 5.27
N ASP A 499 -24.33 0.55 4.77
CA ASP A 499 -23.59 -0.70 4.57
C ASP A 499 -24.16 -1.52 3.42
N VAL A 500 -23.31 -2.44 2.89
CA VAL A 500 -23.68 -3.43 1.89
C VAL A 500 -22.82 -4.68 2.05
N GLN A 501 -23.42 -5.86 1.89
CA GLN A 501 -22.72 -7.13 1.83
C GLN A 501 -22.28 -7.43 0.38
N LEU A 502 -20.98 -7.69 0.18
CA LEU A 502 -20.36 -7.88 -1.14
C LEU A 502 -20.12 -9.34 -1.54
N GLY A 503 -20.45 -10.28 -0.66
CA GLY A 503 -20.31 -11.72 -0.94
C GLY A 503 -18.90 -12.28 -0.82
N GLY A 504 -17.89 -11.44 -0.55
CA GLY A 504 -16.50 -11.83 -0.33
C GLY A 504 -15.79 -10.87 0.62
N PRO A 505 -14.71 -11.29 1.30
CA PRO A 505 -14.03 -10.46 2.29
C PRO A 505 -13.47 -9.18 1.67
N VAL A 506 -13.62 -8.05 2.36
CA VAL A 506 -12.91 -6.81 2.03
C VAL A 506 -11.49 -6.91 2.59
N ARG A 507 -10.73 -7.87 2.08
CA ARG A 507 -9.34 -8.13 2.51
C ARG A 507 -8.38 -7.45 1.55
N GLY A 508 -7.70 -6.40 2.04
CA GLY A 508 -6.82 -5.59 1.21
C GLY A 508 -7.56 -4.73 0.19
N GLY A 509 -8.89 -4.80 0.16
CA GLY A 509 -9.70 -3.90 -0.66
C GLY A 509 -9.37 -2.46 -0.33
N GLN A 510 -9.01 -1.69 -1.35
CA GLN A 510 -8.56 -0.31 -1.19
C GLN A 510 -9.61 0.63 -1.76
N PRO A 511 -10.52 1.14 -0.91
CA PRO A 511 -11.57 2.03 -1.38
C PRO A 511 -10.98 3.34 -1.89
N ILE A 512 -11.53 3.83 -3.00
CA ILE A 512 -11.20 5.14 -3.59
C ILE A 512 -12.49 5.88 -3.95
N SER A 513 -12.39 7.20 -4.14
CA SER A 513 -13.49 8.00 -4.69
C SER A 513 -13.00 8.81 -5.88
N PHE A 514 -13.80 8.84 -6.93
CA PHE A 514 -13.52 9.54 -8.18
C PHE A 514 -14.80 10.10 -8.79
N ALA A 515 -14.69 10.88 -9.87
CA ALA A 515 -15.86 11.36 -10.58
C ALA A 515 -15.72 11.19 -12.10
N ILE A 516 -16.82 10.89 -12.78
CA ILE A 516 -16.91 10.82 -14.24
C ILE A 516 -18.17 11.55 -14.66
N ASP A 517 -18.08 12.42 -15.65
CA ASP A 517 -19.19 13.23 -16.16
C ASP A 517 -19.95 13.98 -15.04
N GLY A 518 -19.20 14.52 -14.07
CA GLY A 518 -19.74 15.26 -12.94
C GLY A 518 -20.40 14.40 -11.84
N LYS A 519 -20.43 13.07 -11.98
CA LYS A 519 -21.00 12.15 -10.99
C LYS A 519 -19.89 11.51 -10.15
N GLN A 520 -20.03 11.61 -8.83
CA GLN A 520 -19.12 10.98 -7.87
C GLN A 520 -19.43 9.50 -7.71
N TYR A 521 -18.36 8.70 -7.61
CA TYR A 521 -18.39 7.28 -7.32
C TYR A 521 -17.47 6.93 -6.15
N VAL A 522 -17.78 5.82 -5.50
CA VAL A 522 -16.92 5.14 -4.53
C VAL A 522 -16.73 3.71 -5.02
N SER A 523 -15.51 3.21 -4.98
CA SER A 523 -15.23 1.83 -5.36
C SER A 523 -14.45 1.09 -4.30
N VAL A 524 -14.57 -0.25 -4.28
CA VAL A 524 -13.83 -1.14 -3.39
C VAL A 524 -13.69 -2.52 -4.04
N ALA A 525 -12.59 -3.19 -3.76
CA ALA A 525 -12.44 -4.62 -4.06
C ALA A 525 -12.89 -5.48 -2.88
N ALA A 526 -13.63 -6.56 -3.15
CA ALA A 526 -14.01 -7.56 -2.17
C ALA A 526 -13.93 -8.95 -2.82
N GLY A 527 -13.19 -9.87 -2.20
CA GLY A 527 -12.93 -11.15 -2.84
C GLY A 527 -12.26 -10.97 -4.21
N SER A 528 -12.85 -11.57 -5.22
CA SER A 528 -12.45 -11.47 -6.64
C SER A 528 -13.25 -10.44 -7.45
N GLY A 529 -14.06 -9.60 -6.79
CA GLY A 529 -14.87 -8.56 -7.41
C GLY A 529 -14.34 -7.15 -7.14
N PHE A 530 -14.45 -6.26 -8.13
CA PHE A 530 -14.23 -4.84 -7.99
C PHE A 530 -15.57 -4.12 -8.21
N PHE A 531 -16.07 -3.48 -7.16
CA PHE A 531 -17.41 -2.92 -7.07
C PHE A 531 -17.36 -1.39 -7.15
N VAL A 532 -18.30 -0.80 -7.89
CA VAL A 532 -18.45 0.66 -7.98
C VAL A 532 -19.86 1.07 -7.59
N PHE A 533 -19.93 2.06 -6.71
CA PHE A 533 -21.16 2.63 -6.15
C PHE A 533 -21.31 4.09 -6.53
N GLY A 534 -22.56 4.55 -6.65
CA GLY A 534 -22.89 5.95 -6.90
C GLY A 534 -24.34 6.22 -6.51
N LEU A 535 -24.70 7.51 -6.46
CA LEU A 535 -26.07 7.93 -6.24
C LEU A 535 -26.95 7.54 -7.43
N PRO A 536 -28.26 7.39 -7.26
CA PRO A 536 -29.24 7.06 -8.29
C PRO A 536 -29.13 7.88 -9.56
#